data_255c47978a423c80ca2f6100483446a1
#
_entry.id   255c47978a423c80ca2f6100483446a1
#
_cell.length_a   1.000
_cell.length_b   1.000
_cell.length_c   1.000
_cell.angle_alpha   90.00
_cell.angle_beta   90.00
_cell.angle_gamma   90.00
#
_symmetry.space_group_name_H-M   'P 1'
#
loop_
_entity.id
_entity.type
_entity.pdbx_description
1 polymer ?
#
loop_
_entity_poly.entity_id
_entity_poly.type
_entity_poly.pdbx_seq_one_letter_code
_entity_poly.pdbx_strand_id
1 'polypeptide(L)'
;LGDEGHEFAKVGCSRFSFANPEVFLAKQRLDQLLQVRSLCDSRQQAQRLIRAGEVLVNRQVVDKPGTEVDEAAVIEVKARSPYVSRGGEKLAKALAEFAISVTGRTCLDGGISTGGFTDCLLQSGAARVYGVDVGYGQVAWALQQDPRVVIKERTNLRYLVPADLYGEAPLADFGVVDVSFISLVKVLPAVWALLQPPREVVLLVKPQFEVGRDKVGKKGVVRAATDQAGAIAPVLQTALDLGWGYGGLTWSPLQGPAGNIEYLLWLGMNCQQPAPDFQAILQMAEQARQEISS
;
A
#
# COMPACT_ATOMS: atom_id res chain seq x y z
N LEU A 1 -34.14 60.00 73.49
CA LEU A 1 -32.82 60.58 73.49
C LEU A 1 -32.05 59.98 72.29
N GLY A 2 -31.97 60.80 71.23
CA GLY A 2 -30.93 60.68 70.17
C GLY A 2 -31.04 59.56 69.19
N ASP A 3 -31.88 59.78 68.19
CA ASP A 3 -31.94 59.05 66.97
C ASP A 3 -31.08 59.79 65.93
N GLU A 4 -30.02 59.16 65.40
CA GLU A 4 -29.24 59.67 64.25
C GLU A 4 -29.28 58.63 63.09
N GLY A 5 -30.11 59.01 62.13
CA GLY A 5 -30.23 58.27 60.91
C GLY A 5 -28.96 58.31 60.03
N HIS A 6 -28.47 57.18 59.58
CA HIS A 6 -27.48 57.11 58.53
C HIS A 6 -28.12 56.65 57.23
N GLU A 7 -28.10 57.58 56.32
CA GLU A 7 -28.46 57.44 54.91
C GLU A 7 -27.51 56.57 54.18
N PHE A 8 -27.95 55.39 53.68
CA PHE A 8 -27.13 54.51 52.83
C PHE A 8 -27.30 54.90 51.36
N ALA A 9 -26.21 55.41 50.77
CA ALA A 9 -26.08 55.67 49.33
C ALA A 9 -26.18 54.40 48.55
N LYS A 10 -27.11 54.36 47.59
CA LYS A 10 -27.19 53.29 46.58
C LYS A 10 -26.02 53.44 45.59
N VAL A 11 -25.00 52.56 45.67
CA VAL A 11 -23.97 52.39 44.65
C VAL A 11 -24.55 51.55 43.53
N GLY A 12 -24.64 52.12 42.33
CA GLY A 12 -25.13 51.48 41.13
C GLY A 12 -24.21 50.34 40.70
N CYS A 13 -24.78 49.17 40.62
CA CYS A 13 -24.10 47.98 40.07
C CYS A 13 -24.01 48.12 38.55
N SER A 14 -22.87 48.60 38.04
CA SER A 14 -22.58 48.58 36.63
C SER A 14 -22.34 47.11 36.20
N ARG A 15 -23.22 46.59 35.35
CA ARG A 15 -23.05 45.29 34.68
C ARG A 15 -21.80 45.36 33.81
N PHE A 16 -20.71 44.77 34.28
CA PHE A 16 -19.60 44.42 33.40
C PHE A 16 -20.05 43.24 32.51
N SER A 17 -20.37 43.57 31.27
CA SER A 17 -20.51 42.60 30.19
C SER A 17 -19.11 42.07 29.88
N PHE A 18 -18.81 40.83 30.27
CA PHE A 18 -17.67 40.11 29.75
C PHE A 18 -17.98 39.78 28.30
N ALA A 19 -17.57 40.65 27.37
CA ALA A 19 -17.42 40.26 25.97
C ALA A 19 -16.35 39.17 25.91
N ASN A 20 -16.77 37.98 25.56
CA ASN A 20 -15.86 36.92 25.24
C ASN A 20 -14.96 37.42 24.08
N PRO A 21 -13.64 37.49 24.18
CA PRO A 21 -12.83 37.82 23.04
C PRO A 21 -12.98 36.64 22.06
N GLU A 22 -13.74 36.84 20.98
CA GLU A 22 -13.60 35.97 19.81
C GLU A 22 -12.14 36.05 19.41
N VAL A 23 -11.38 34.97 19.70
CA VAL A 23 -10.03 34.80 19.20
C VAL A 23 -10.18 34.64 17.70
N PHE A 24 -10.05 35.74 16.95
CA PHE A 24 -9.88 35.71 15.52
C PHE A 24 -8.57 34.98 15.24
N LEU A 25 -8.62 33.65 15.09
CA LEU A 25 -7.50 32.88 14.68
C LEU A 25 -7.16 33.32 13.24
N ALA A 26 -5.93 33.76 13.04
CA ALA A 26 -5.46 34.21 11.74
C ALA A 26 -5.55 33.04 10.76
N LYS A 27 -6.10 33.31 9.58
CA LYS A 27 -6.11 32.33 8.49
C LYS A 27 -4.85 32.51 7.67
N GLN A 28 -4.23 31.40 7.34
CA GLN A 28 -3.02 31.40 6.52
C GLN A 28 -3.18 30.41 5.35
N ARG A 29 -2.54 30.71 4.24
CA ARG A 29 -2.51 29.82 3.08
C ARG A 29 -1.84 28.50 3.46
N LEU A 30 -2.47 27.39 3.07
CA LEU A 30 -2.00 26.03 3.41
C LEU A 30 -0.57 25.77 2.92
N ASP A 31 -0.20 26.26 1.71
CA ASP A 31 1.15 26.10 1.18
C ASP A 31 2.23 26.83 1.99
N GLN A 32 1.88 27.93 2.63
CA GLN A 32 2.76 28.68 3.53
C GLN A 32 2.80 28.04 4.93
N LEU A 33 1.63 27.65 5.45
CA LEU A 33 1.51 27.08 6.79
C LEU A 33 2.27 25.74 6.92
N LEU A 34 2.27 24.91 5.88
CA LEU A 34 3.09 23.70 5.84
C LEU A 34 4.59 23.98 6.02
N GLN A 35 5.09 25.03 5.37
CA GLN A 35 6.50 25.44 5.50
C GLN A 35 6.78 26.04 6.88
N VAL A 36 5.93 26.92 7.37
CA VAL A 36 6.08 27.56 8.69
C VAL A 36 6.11 26.51 9.80
N ARG A 37 5.31 25.44 9.68
CA ARG A 37 5.28 24.32 10.64
C ARG A 37 6.35 23.26 10.39
N SER A 38 7.28 23.49 9.47
CA SER A 38 8.36 22.52 9.12
C SER A 38 7.82 21.16 8.67
N LEU A 39 6.61 21.11 8.10
CA LEU A 39 6.02 19.90 7.53
C LEU A 39 6.52 19.62 6.11
N CYS A 40 7.31 20.53 5.55
CA CYS A 40 8.00 20.38 4.27
C CYS A 40 9.17 21.38 4.16
N ASP A 41 10.15 21.07 3.30
CA ASP A 41 11.38 21.85 3.16
C ASP A 41 11.20 23.13 2.32
N SER A 42 10.19 23.18 1.47
CA SER A 42 9.95 24.30 0.59
C SER A 42 8.47 24.46 0.20
N ARG A 43 8.10 25.70 -0.16
CA ARG A 43 6.75 26.02 -0.64
C ARG A 43 6.39 25.23 -1.93
N GLN A 44 7.36 24.97 -2.79
CA GLN A 44 7.12 24.15 -3.99
C GLN A 44 6.80 22.71 -3.63
N GLN A 45 7.46 22.16 -2.61
CA GLN A 45 7.16 20.83 -2.07
C GLN A 45 5.77 20.82 -1.43
N ALA A 46 5.43 21.83 -0.63
CA ALA A 46 4.08 21.98 -0.08
C ALA A 46 2.99 21.93 -1.17
N GLN A 47 3.18 22.70 -2.26
CA GLN A 47 2.23 22.73 -3.37
C GLN A 47 2.09 21.39 -4.09
N ARG A 48 3.18 20.62 -4.21
CA ARG A 48 3.14 19.26 -4.78
C ARG A 48 2.35 18.30 -3.88
N LEU A 49 2.64 18.29 -2.57
CA LEU A 49 1.95 17.46 -1.58
C LEU A 49 0.45 17.74 -1.55
N ILE A 50 0.06 19.02 -1.54
CA ILE A 50 -1.34 19.43 -1.52
C ILE A 50 -2.05 18.97 -2.80
N ARG A 51 -1.48 19.24 -3.99
CA ARG A 51 -2.08 18.82 -5.27
C ARG A 51 -2.15 17.29 -5.43
N ALA A 52 -1.26 16.57 -4.77
CA ALA A 52 -1.29 15.10 -4.73
C ALA A 52 -2.33 14.53 -3.75
N GLY A 53 -3.04 15.39 -2.99
CA GLY A 53 -3.99 14.95 -1.97
C GLY A 53 -3.33 14.26 -0.77
N GLU A 54 -2.06 14.57 -0.52
CA GLU A 54 -1.26 14.02 0.59
C GLU A 54 -1.38 14.85 1.87
N VAL A 55 -2.11 15.98 1.84
CA VAL A 55 -2.31 16.88 2.98
C VAL A 55 -3.75 16.81 3.46
N LEU A 56 -3.90 16.54 4.77
CA LEU A 56 -5.18 16.60 5.45
C LEU A 56 -5.20 17.82 6.40
N VAL A 57 -6.31 18.53 6.40
CA VAL A 57 -6.62 19.58 7.37
C VAL A 57 -7.84 19.14 8.15
N ASN A 58 -7.72 18.99 9.45
CA ASN A 58 -8.78 18.46 10.31
C ASN A 58 -9.36 17.13 9.77
N ARG A 59 -8.46 16.20 9.35
CA ARG A 59 -8.76 14.88 8.77
C ARG A 59 -9.46 14.92 7.40
N GLN A 60 -9.56 16.06 6.74
CA GLN A 60 -10.11 16.19 5.39
C GLN A 60 -9.01 16.51 4.39
N VAL A 61 -9.01 15.82 3.25
CA VAL A 61 -8.04 16.07 2.18
C VAL A 61 -8.29 17.45 1.57
N VAL A 62 -7.23 18.24 1.44
CA VAL A 62 -7.23 19.53 0.76
C VAL A 62 -6.28 19.45 -0.43
N ASP A 63 -6.78 19.76 -1.63
CA ASP A 63 -6.05 19.63 -2.91
C ASP A 63 -5.62 20.97 -3.53
N LYS A 64 -6.05 22.11 -2.93
CA LYS A 64 -5.74 23.45 -3.44
C LYS A 64 -4.69 24.14 -2.54
N PRO A 65 -3.48 24.42 -3.04
CA PRO A 65 -2.41 25.01 -2.25
C PRO A 65 -2.73 26.39 -1.63
N GLY A 66 -3.60 27.14 -2.31
CA GLY A 66 -4.00 28.47 -1.85
C GLY A 66 -5.15 28.49 -0.84
N THR A 67 -5.68 27.32 -0.41
CA THR A 67 -6.73 27.26 0.58
C THR A 67 -6.30 27.96 1.86
N GLU A 68 -7.11 28.89 2.35
CA GLU A 68 -6.91 29.51 3.65
C GLU A 68 -7.41 28.60 4.73
N VAL A 69 -6.55 28.27 5.69
CA VAL A 69 -6.81 27.42 6.84
C VAL A 69 -6.48 28.17 8.10
N ASP A 70 -7.16 27.81 9.18
CA ASP A 70 -6.90 28.34 10.50
C ASP A 70 -5.48 27.96 10.96
N GLU A 71 -4.72 28.90 11.51
CA GLU A 71 -3.40 28.63 12.07
C GLU A 71 -3.42 27.59 13.20
N ALA A 72 -4.54 27.33 13.85
CA ALA A 72 -4.69 26.28 14.85
C ALA A 72 -5.17 24.93 14.24
N ALA A 73 -5.49 24.87 12.96
CA ALA A 73 -5.96 23.63 12.33
C ALA A 73 -4.95 22.48 12.49
N VAL A 74 -5.45 21.29 12.72
CA VAL A 74 -4.63 20.05 12.70
C VAL A 74 -4.27 19.74 11.26
N ILE A 75 -3.00 19.83 10.94
CA ILE A 75 -2.49 19.50 9.60
C ILE A 75 -1.68 18.21 9.69
N GLU A 76 -2.06 17.26 8.88
CA GLU A 76 -1.35 15.99 8.70
C GLU A 76 -0.87 15.91 7.27
N VAL A 77 0.43 15.61 7.08
CA VAL A 77 0.98 15.24 5.79
C VAL A 77 1.10 13.72 5.78
N LYS A 78 0.43 13.07 4.85
CA LYS A 78 0.57 11.61 4.71
C LYS A 78 2.06 11.29 4.55
N ALA A 79 2.55 10.37 5.36
CA ALA A 79 3.92 9.90 5.22
C ALA A 79 4.13 9.45 3.77
N ARG A 80 5.16 9.96 3.14
CA ARG A 80 5.55 9.45 1.82
C ARG A 80 5.89 7.98 1.96
N SER A 81 5.37 7.19 1.05
CA SER A 81 5.87 5.83 0.92
C SER A 81 7.40 5.91 0.77
N PRO A 82 8.17 5.11 1.53
CA PRO A 82 9.61 5.02 1.36
C PRO A 82 9.99 4.45 -0.02
N TYR A 83 9.01 4.01 -0.80
CA TYR A 83 9.15 3.38 -2.11
C TYR A 83 8.58 4.27 -3.21
N VAL A 84 8.98 4.03 -4.46
CA VAL A 84 8.49 4.75 -5.65
C VAL A 84 6.97 4.65 -5.83
N SER A 85 6.33 3.68 -5.19
CA SER A 85 4.86 3.57 -5.09
C SER A 85 4.45 2.80 -3.83
N ARG A 86 3.18 2.92 -3.43
CA ARG A 86 2.59 2.20 -2.29
C ARG A 86 2.68 0.67 -2.40
N GLY A 87 2.93 0.14 -3.61
CA GLY A 87 3.18 -1.30 -3.80
C GLY A 87 4.31 -1.81 -2.91
N GLY A 88 5.39 -1.04 -2.75
CA GLY A 88 6.52 -1.43 -1.91
C GLY A 88 6.15 -1.72 -0.45
N GLU A 89 5.18 -0.99 0.11
CA GLU A 89 4.70 -1.23 1.48
C GLU A 89 4.01 -2.59 1.63
N LYS A 90 3.34 -3.07 0.58
CA LYS A 90 2.71 -4.40 0.56
C LYS A 90 3.77 -5.49 0.66
N LEU A 91 4.81 -5.40 -0.20
CA LEU A 91 5.89 -6.37 -0.18
C LEU A 91 6.71 -6.29 1.11
N ALA A 92 6.98 -5.09 1.61
CA ALA A 92 7.70 -4.90 2.88
C ALA A 92 7.02 -5.62 4.05
N LYS A 93 5.67 -5.58 4.11
CA LYS A 93 4.93 -6.36 5.11
C LYS A 93 5.19 -7.86 4.94
N ALA A 94 5.12 -8.40 3.73
CA ALA A 94 5.37 -9.83 3.50
C ALA A 94 6.79 -10.25 3.89
N LEU A 95 7.80 -9.46 3.49
CA LEU A 95 9.19 -9.76 3.83
C LEU A 95 9.42 -9.76 5.35
N ALA A 96 8.83 -8.79 6.07
CA ALA A 96 8.94 -8.70 7.52
C ALA A 96 8.16 -9.80 8.25
N GLU A 97 6.90 -10.03 7.88
CA GLU A 97 6.02 -10.98 8.57
C GLU A 97 6.45 -12.43 8.38
N PHE A 98 6.93 -12.77 7.19
CA PHE A 98 7.42 -14.11 6.87
C PHE A 98 8.93 -14.29 7.11
N ALA A 99 9.62 -13.24 7.61
CA ALA A 99 11.07 -13.24 7.82
C ALA A 99 11.87 -13.64 6.55
N ILE A 100 11.44 -13.15 5.38
CA ILE A 100 12.08 -13.46 4.09
C ILE A 100 13.28 -12.53 3.89
N SER A 101 14.45 -13.10 3.64
CA SER A 101 15.64 -12.35 3.23
C SER A 101 15.85 -12.44 1.73
N VAL A 102 15.99 -11.29 1.10
CA VAL A 102 16.31 -11.16 -0.35
C VAL A 102 17.73 -10.63 -0.59
N THR A 103 18.51 -10.46 0.47
CA THR A 103 19.87 -9.93 0.39
C THR A 103 20.75 -10.78 -0.51
N GLY A 104 21.35 -10.15 -1.53
CA GLY A 104 22.22 -10.80 -2.50
C GLY A 104 21.51 -11.68 -3.53
N ARG A 105 20.18 -11.77 -3.49
CA ARG A 105 19.38 -12.62 -4.40
C ARG A 105 19.12 -11.95 -5.75
N THR A 106 18.90 -12.76 -6.75
CA THR A 106 18.33 -12.36 -8.03
C THR A 106 16.82 -12.58 -7.99
N CYS A 107 16.05 -11.51 -8.26
CA CYS A 107 14.61 -11.49 -8.10
C CYS A 107 13.88 -11.31 -9.44
N LEU A 108 12.67 -11.87 -9.53
CA LEU A 108 11.70 -11.62 -10.60
C LEU A 108 10.57 -10.73 -10.02
N ASP A 109 10.23 -9.63 -10.70
CA ASP A 109 9.05 -8.80 -10.41
C ASP A 109 8.05 -8.92 -11.56
N GLY A 110 7.05 -9.77 -11.39
CA GLY A 110 6.00 -10.03 -12.37
C GLY A 110 4.85 -9.04 -12.20
N GLY A 111 4.76 -8.04 -13.08
CA GLY A 111 3.85 -6.91 -12.99
C GLY A 111 4.52 -5.70 -12.33
N ILE A 112 5.72 -5.32 -12.80
CA ILE A 112 6.53 -4.25 -12.20
C ILE A 112 5.77 -2.92 -12.09
N SER A 113 4.92 -2.55 -13.06
CA SER A 113 4.16 -1.30 -13.08
C SER A 113 5.07 -0.08 -12.82
N THR A 114 4.83 0.69 -11.75
CA THR A 114 5.68 1.83 -11.35
C THR A 114 7.01 1.37 -10.71
N GLY A 115 7.09 0.12 -10.25
CA GLY A 115 8.29 -0.46 -9.64
C GLY A 115 8.31 -0.48 -8.12
N GLY A 116 7.14 -0.40 -7.46
CA GLY A 116 7.10 -0.39 -5.98
C GLY A 116 7.68 -1.66 -5.35
N PHE A 117 7.39 -2.84 -5.91
CA PHE A 117 7.96 -4.11 -5.44
C PHE A 117 9.46 -4.17 -5.75
N THR A 118 9.88 -3.81 -6.96
CA THR A 118 11.30 -3.72 -7.34
C THR A 118 12.08 -2.82 -6.40
N ASP A 119 11.59 -1.63 -6.08
CA ASP A 119 12.23 -0.70 -5.16
C ASP A 119 12.36 -1.29 -3.75
N CYS A 120 11.32 -1.95 -3.26
CA CYS A 120 11.35 -2.66 -1.97
C CYS A 120 12.42 -3.77 -1.98
N LEU A 121 12.50 -4.58 -3.03
CA LEU A 121 13.52 -5.62 -3.17
C LEU A 121 14.93 -5.03 -3.14
N LEU A 122 15.18 -3.96 -3.89
CA LEU A 122 16.50 -3.30 -3.94
C LEU A 122 16.90 -2.69 -2.61
N GLN A 123 15.96 -2.03 -1.90
CA GLN A 123 16.20 -1.49 -0.55
C GLN A 123 16.40 -2.60 0.48
N SER A 124 15.83 -3.79 0.26
CA SER A 124 16.04 -4.99 1.09
C SER A 124 17.29 -5.77 0.71
N GLY A 125 18.13 -5.25 -0.19
CA GLY A 125 19.44 -5.80 -0.54
C GLY A 125 19.48 -6.80 -1.68
N ALA A 126 18.44 -6.89 -2.53
CA ALA A 126 18.48 -7.71 -3.74
C ALA A 126 19.64 -7.29 -4.66
N ALA A 127 20.38 -8.27 -5.19
CA ALA A 127 21.50 -8.03 -6.08
C ALA A 127 21.05 -7.65 -7.50
N ARG A 128 19.92 -8.19 -7.95
CA ARG A 128 19.34 -7.93 -9.27
C ARG A 128 17.84 -8.16 -9.27
N VAL A 129 17.11 -7.36 -10.04
CA VAL A 129 15.66 -7.53 -10.25
C VAL A 129 15.36 -7.52 -11.75
N TYR A 130 14.66 -8.55 -12.21
CA TYR A 130 14.07 -8.62 -13.55
C TYR A 130 12.60 -8.26 -13.45
N GLY A 131 12.24 -7.06 -13.93
CA GLY A 131 10.87 -6.56 -13.93
C GLY A 131 10.19 -6.81 -15.26
N VAL A 132 9.00 -7.39 -15.22
CA VAL A 132 8.19 -7.73 -16.42
C VAL A 132 6.84 -7.04 -16.34
N ASP A 133 6.39 -6.40 -17.42
CA ASP A 133 5.05 -5.81 -17.51
C ASP A 133 4.49 -5.84 -18.94
N VAL A 134 3.17 -5.93 -19.05
CA VAL A 134 2.46 -5.76 -20.32
C VAL A 134 2.36 -4.29 -20.73
N GLY A 135 2.45 -3.37 -19.76
CA GLY A 135 2.48 -1.92 -19.94
C GLY A 135 3.79 -1.42 -20.55
N TYR A 136 3.88 -0.12 -20.73
CA TYR A 136 5.05 0.57 -21.27
C TYR A 136 5.21 1.97 -20.67
N GLY A 137 6.46 2.32 -20.30
CA GLY A 137 6.81 3.67 -19.85
C GLY A 137 6.24 4.04 -18.47
N GLN A 138 5.89 3.06 -17.65
CA GLN A 138 5.31 3.30 -16.32
C GLN A 138 6.36 3.25 -15.21
N VAL A 139 7.47 2.54 -15.42
CA VAL A 139 8.50 2.34 -14.40
C VAL A 139 9.14 3.67 -14.01
N ALA A 140 9.28 3.90 -12.71
CA ALA A 140 9.90 5.11 -12.18
C ALA A 140 11.31 5.31 -12.75
N TRP A 141 11.63 6.54 -13.14
CA TRP A 141 12.90 6.88 -13.80
C TRP A 141 14.14 6.44 -13.01
N ALA A 142 14.10 6.56 -11.68
CA ALA A 142 15.20 6.12 -10.82
C ALA A 142 15.52 4.63 -10.98
N LEU A 143 14.48 3.79 -11.13
CA LEU A 143 14.65 2.35 -11.33
C LEU A 143 15.12 2.01 -12.75
N GLN A 144 14.72 2.80 -13.76
CA GLN A 144 15.22 2.64 -15.12
C GLN A 144 16.72 2.91 -15.24
N GLN A 145 17.27 3.73 -14.34
CA GLN A 145 18.70 4.07 -14.30
C GLN A 145 19.51 3.16 -13.35
N ASP A 146 18.86 2.31 -12.53
CA ASP A 146 19.58 1.44 -11.61
C ASP A 146 20.15 0.22 -12.37
N PRO A 147 21.48 0.03 -12.35
CA PRO A 147 22.14 -1.07 -13.12
C PRO A 147 21.77 -2.48 -12.62
N ARG A 148 21.12 -2.56 -11.45
CA ARG A 148 20.63 -3.83 -10.90
C ARG A 148 19.26 -4.21 -11.48
N VAL A 149 18.59 -3.31 -12.20
CA VAL A 149 17.23 -3.51 -12.71
C VAL A 149 17.27 -3.80 -14.21
N VAL A 150 16.67 -4.91 -14.61
CA VAL A 150 16.44 -5.25 -16.03
C VAL A 150 14.94 -5.21 -16.28
N ILE A 151 14.50 -4.32 -17.18
CA ILE A 151 13.07 -4.09 -17.43
C ILE A 151 12.69 -4.70 -18.77
N LYS A 152 11.63 -5.52 -18.78
CA LYS A 152 11.02 -6.10 -19.96
C LYS A 152 9.55 -5.71 -20.05
N GLU A 153 9.28 -4.57 -20.67
CA GLU A 153 7.93 -4.05 -20.92
C GLU A 153 7.28 -4.67 -22.15
N ARG A 154 5.97 -4.42 -22.37
CA ARG A 154 5.15 -4.96 -23.46
C ARG A 154 5.21 -6.50 -23.52
N THR A 155 5.38 -7.15 -22.38
CA THR A 155 5.60 -8.58 -22.27
C THR A 155 4.55 -9.23 -21.37
N ASN A 156 3.85 -10.22 -21.91
CA ASN A 156 2.87 -10.97 -21.12
C ASN A 156 3.58 -12.09 -20.35
N LEU A 157 3.64 -11.95 -19.02
CA LEU A 157 4.28 -12.91 -18.12
C LEU A 157 3.80 -14.36 -18.32
N ARG A 158 2.53 -14.55 -18.69
CA ARG A 158 1.93 -15.88 -18.91
C ARG A 158 2.66 -16.71 -19.98
N TYR A 159 3.24 -16.06 -20.98
CA TYR A 159 3.87 -16.72 -22.13
C TYR A 159 5.39 -16.55 -22.16
N LEU A 160 5.94 -15.89 -21.15
CA LEU A 160 7.37 -15.62 -21.08
C LEU A 160 8.14 -16.90 -20.72
N VAL A 161 9.22 -17.15 -21.45
CA VAL A 161 10.13 -18.28 -21.19
C VAL A 161 11.49 -17.78 -20.68
N PRO A 162 12.25 -18.60 -19.93
CA PRO A 162 13.52 -18.19 -19.34
C PRO A 162 14.51 -17.57 -20.32
N ALA A 163 14.67 -18.18 -21.50
CA ALA A 163 15.60 -17.68 -22.50
C ALA A 163 15.31 -16.26 -22.97
N ASP A 164 14.03 -15.87 -23.04
CA ASP A 164 13.61 -14.53 -23.45
C ASP A 164 13.82 -13.48 -22.36
N LEU A 165 13.87 -13.88 -21.10
CA LEU A 165 14.04 -12.95 -19.98
C LEU A 165 15.50 -12.84 -19.55
N TYR A 166 16.16 -13.96 -19.38
CA TYR A 166 17.49 -14.04 -18.78
C TYR A 166 18.63 -14.21 -19.81
N GLY A 167 18.31 -14.65 -21.04
CA GLY A 167 19.34 -15.07 -21.98
C GLY A 167 20.17 -16.21 -21.39
N GLU A 168 21.49 -15.99 -21.27
CA GLU A 168 22.43 -16.91 -20.64
C GLU A 168 22.67 -16.63 -19.13
N ALA A 169 22.07 -15.57 -18.58
CA ALA A 169 22.23 -15.24 -17.17
C ALA A 169 21.48 -16.25 -16.28
N PRO A 170 21.93 -16.47 -15.04
CA PRO A 170 21.21 -17.30 -14.07
C PRO A 170 19.78 -16.81 -13.84
N LEU A 171 18.85 -17.76 -13.70
CA LEU A 171 17.46 -17.44 -13.36
C LEU A 171 17.36 -16.79 -11.98
N ALA A 172 16.28 -16.05 -11.77
CA ALA A 172 15.92 -15.60 -10.43
C ALA A 172 15.59 -16.80 -9.52
N ASP A 173 15.88 -16.69 -8.24
CA ASP A 173 15.55 -17.69 -7.23
C ASP A 173 14.43 -17.25 -6.29
N PHE A 174 14.08 -15.95 -6.34
CA PHE A 174 12.96 -15.34 -5.63
C PHE A 174 12.08 -14.56 -6.61
N GLY A 175 10.77 -14.69 -6.46
CA GLY A 175 9.79 -13.96 -7.26
C GLY A 175 8.84 -13.15 -6.42
N VAL A 176 8.34 -12.06 -7.00
CA VAL A 176 7.17 -11.32 -6.53
C VAL A 176 6.22 -11.14 -7.70
N VAL A 177 4.90 -11.28 -7.47
CA VAL A 177 3.93 -11.20 -8.57
C VAL A 177 2.75 -10.33 -8.15
N ASP A 178 2.60 -9.19 -8.84
CA ASP A 178 1.50 -8.22 -8.67
C ASP A 178 0.83 -7.93 -10.02
N VAL A 179 0.15 -8.92 -10.58
CA VAL A 179 -0.55 -8.80 -11.87
C VAL A 179 -2.01 -8.35 -11.69
N SER A 180 -2.55 -7.70 -12.71
CA SER A 180 -3.95 -7.25 -12.76
C SER A 180 -4.64 -7.76 -14.02
N PHE A 181 -5.97 -7.93 -13.95
CA PHE A 181 -6.84 -8.34 -15.06
C PHE A 181 -6.59 -9.76 -15.58
N ILE A 182 -5.86 -10.56 -14.84
CA ILE A 182 -5.60 -11.98 -15.12
C ILE A 182 -5.56 -12.74 -13.79
N SER A 183 -6.05 -13.98 -13.77
CA SER A 183 -5.91 -14.86 -12.61
C SER A 183 -4.47 -15.36 -12.48
N LEU A 184 -3.95 -15.40 -11.25
CA LEU A 184 -2.66 -15.97 -10.91
C LEU A 184 -2.56 -17.44 -11.31
N VAL A 185 -3.65 -18.21 -11.23
CA VAL A 185 -3.71 -19.62 -11.69
C VAL A 185 -3.16 -19.76 -13.11
N LYS A 186 -3.41 -18.78 -14.00
CA LYS A 186 -2.95 -18.81 -15.41
C LYS A 186 -1.49 -18.39 -15.56
N VAL A 187 -0.91 -17.74 -14.58
CA VAL A 187 0.45 -17.16 -14.63
C VAL A 187 1.46 -18.04 -13.90
N LEU A 188 1.01 -18.76 -12.87
CA LEU A 188 1.87 -19.61 -12.03
C LEU A 188 2.75 -20.60 -12.79
N PRO A 189 2.29 -21.30 -13.86
CA PRO A 189 3.18 -22.20 -14.62
C PRO A 189 4.39 -21.46 -15.24
N ALA A 190 4.18 -20.23 -15.74
CA ALA A 190 5.29 -19.44 -16.29
C ALA A 190 6.21 -18.94 -15.17
N VAL A 191 5.67 -18.48 -14.04
CA VAL A 191 6.46 -18.07 -12.86
C VAL A 191 7.33 -19.24 -12.36
N TRP A 192 6.76 -20.45 -12.28
CA TRP A 192 7.51 -21.64 -11.90
C TRP A 192 8.70 -21.91 -12.84
N ALA A 193 8.50 -21.79 -14.14
CA ALA A 193 9.54 -21.98 -15.13
C ALA A 193 10.62 -20.89 -15.11
N LEU A 194 10.23 -19.65 -14.75
CA LEU A 194 11.12 -18.49 -14.67
C LEU A 194 11.99 -18.48 -13.41
N LEU A 195 11.70 -19.32 -12.42
CA LEU A 195 12.46 -19.38 -11.18
C LEU A 195 13.30 -20.65 -11.11
N GLN A 196 14.53 -20.54 -10.59
CA GLN A 196 15.35 -21.68 -10.19
C GLN A 196 15.17 -22.00 -8.71
N PRO A 197 15.49 -23.22 -8.24
CA PRO A 197 15.46 -23.56 -6.82
C PRO A 197 16.19 -22.51 -5.95
N PRO A 198 15.64 -22.12 -4.78
CA PRO A 198 14.49 -22.73 -4.09
C PRO A 198 13.11 -22.27 -4.58
N ARG A 199 13.00 -21.52 -5.66
CA ARG A 199 11.75 -21.04 -6.26
C ARG A 199 10.82 -20.42 -5.23
N GLU A 200 11.33 -19.54 -4.39
CA GLU A 200 10.47 -18.80 -3.47
C GLU A 200 9.72 -17.69 -4.20
N VAL A 201 8.46 -17.48 -3.82
CA VAL A 201 7.63 -16.42 -4.43
C VAL A 201 6.64 -15.85 -3.44
N VAL A 202 6.43 -14.53 -3.50
CA VAL A 202 5.32 -13.83 -2.84
C VAL A 202 4.32 -13.40 -3.92
N LEU A 203 3.10 -13.87 -3.81
CA LEU A 203 2.00 -13.56 -4.72
C LEU A 203 1.06 -12.55 -4.06
N LEU A 204 0.73 -11.47 -4.76
CA LEU A 204 -0.36 -10.59 -4.37
C LEU A 204 -1.67 -11.10 -4.96
N VAL A 205 -2.43 -11.86 -4.17
CA VAL A 205 -3.74 -12.40 -4.56
C VAL A 205 -4.77 -11.29 -4.49
N LYS A 206 -5.39 -11.00 -5.62
CA LYS A 206 -6.44 -9.96 -5.77
C LYS A 206 -7.78 -10.63 -6.04
N PRO A 207 -8.66 -10.74 -5.04
CA PRO A 207 -9.91 -11.50 -5.17
C PRO A 207 -10.74 -11.14 -6.40
N GLN A 208 -10.76 -9.87 -6.79
CA GLN A 208 -11.52 -9.39 -7.95
C GLN A 208 -11.05 -9.95 -9.31
N PHE A 209 -9.85 -10.52 -9.38
CA PHE A 209 -9.32 -11.15 -10.59
C PHE A 209 -9.30 -12.68 -10.54
N GLU A 210 -9.62 -13.25 -9.37
CA GLU A 210 -9.64 -14.70 -9.14
C GLU A 210 -11.04 -15.29 -9.11
N VAL A 211 -12.05 -14.53 -8.65
CA VAL A 211 -13.46 -14.99 -8.60
C VAL A 211 -14.20 -14.75 -9.91
N GLY A 212 -15.33 -15.44 -10.10
CA GLY A 212 -16.26 -15.17 -11.19
C GLY A 212 -16.84 -13.76 -11.14
N ARG A 213 -17.28 -13.23 -12.30
CA ARG A 213 -17.83 -11.87 -12.42
C ARG A 213 -19.09 -11.66 -11.55
N ASP A 214 -19.86 -12.69 -11.31
CA ASP A 214 -21.05 -12.72 -10.46
C ASP A 214 -20.76 -12.38 -9.00
N LYS A 215 -19.53 -12.64 -8.52
CA LYS A 215 -19.05 -12.35 -7.16
C LYS A 215 -18.41 -10.97 -7.02
N VAL A 216 -18.20 -10.28 -8.11
CA VAL A 216 -17.63 -8.93 -8.13
C VAL A 216 -18.77 -7.91 -8.08
N GLY A 217 -18.84 -7.14 -6.98
CA GLY A 217 -19.88 -6.11 -6.80
C GLY A 217 -19.79 -4.96 -7.81
N LYS A 218 -20.82 -4.11 -7.87
CA LYS A 218 -20.95 -2.98 -8.83
C LYS A 218 -19.75 -2.02 -8.90
N LYS A 219 -18.96 -1.93 -7.85
CA LYS A 219 -17.74 -1.09 -7.77
C LYS A 219 -16.43 -1.88 -7.98
N GLY A 220 -16.52 -3.13 -8.44
CA GLY A 220 -15.34 -3.98 -8.62
C GLY A 220 -14.80 -4.57 -7.31
N VAL A 221 -15.61 -4.65 -6.23
CA VAL A 221 -15.17 -5.07 -4.90
C VAL A 221 -15.77 -6.42 -4.52
N VAL A 222 -14.94 -7.36 -4.11
CA VAL A 222 -15.31 -8.66 -3.52
C VAL A 222 -15.47 -8.49 -2.01
N ARG A 223 -16.70 -8.52 -1.53
CA ARG A 223 -17.00 -8.17 -0.12
C ARG A 223 -17.11 -9.36 0.82
N ALA A 224 -17.64 -10.49 0.36
CA ALA A 224 -17.84 -11.65 1.21
C ALA A 224 -16.50 -12.33 1.51
N ALA A 225 -16.25 -12.64 2.80
CA ALA A 225 -15.05 -13.37 3.20
C ALA A 225 -14.96 -14.75 2.54
N THR A 226 -16.12 -15.41 2.34
CA THR A 226 -16.22 -16.69 1.63
C THR A 226 -15.76 -16.58 0.17
N ASP A 227 -16.06 -15.48 -0.52
CA ASP A 227 -15.60 -15.26 -1.89
C ASP A 227 -14.12 -14.89 -1.92
N GLN A 228 -13.61 -14.15 -0.94
CA GLN A 228 -12.18 -13.88 -0.79
C GLN A 228 -11.39 -15.18 -0.53
N ALA A 229 -11.88 -16.05 0.36
CA ALA A 229 -11.31 -17.37 0.57
C ALA A 229 -11.38 -18.22 -0.70
N GLY A 230 -12.51 -18.19 -1.43
CA GLY A 230 -12.68 -18.82 -2.72
C GLY A 230 -11.77 -18.30 -3.84
N ALA A 231 -11.22 -17.08 -3.69
CA ALA A 231 -10.19 -16.54 -4.57
C ALA A 231 -8.78 -17.09 -4.25
N ILE A 232 -8.47 -17.26 -2.96
CA ILE A 232 -7.15 -17.68 -2.49
C ILE A 232 -6.93 -19.18 -2.69
N ALA A 233 -7.92 -20.00 -2.33
CA ALA A 233 -7.78 -21.46 -2.32
C ALA A 233 -7.36 -22.05 -3.68
N PRO A 234 -7.93 -21.67 -4.85
CA PRO A 234 -7.49 -22.18 -6.14
C PRO A 234 -6.06 -21.75 -6.51
N VAL A 235 -5.63 -20.56 -6.12
CA VAL A 235 -4.27 -20.08 -6.35
C VAL A 235 -3.27 -20.93 -5.55
N LEU A 236 -3.54 -21.15 -4.27
CA LEU A 236 -2.75 -22.01 -3.40
C LEU A 236 -2.69 -23.44 -3.94
N GLN A 237 -3.84 -24.03 -4.28
CA GLN A 237 -3.87 -25.41 -4.82
C GLN A 237 -3.07 -25.55 -6.10
N THR A 238 -3.20 -24.60 -7.04
CA THR A 238 -2.41 -24.61 -8.28
C THR A 238 -0.92 -24.53 -8.02
N ALA A 239 -0.51 -23.74 -7.03
CA ALA A 239 0.89 -23.63 -6.64
C ALA A 239 1.41 -24.96 -6.05
N LEU A 240 0.65 -25.59 -5.16
CA LEU A 240 1.00 -26.90 -4.59
C LEU A 240 1.12 -27.97 -5.68
N ASP A 241 0.20 -28.00 -6.64
CA ASP A 241 0.20 -28.94 -7.77
C ASP A 241 1.45 -28.78 -8.68
N LEU A 242 2.01 -27.56 -8.73
CA LEU A 242 3.24 -27.25 -9.47
C LEU A 242 4.52 -27.64 -8.69
N GLY A 243 4.41 -27.92 -7.40
CA GLY A 243 5.53 -28.36 -6.56
C GLY A 243 6.03 -27.30 -5.56
N TRP A 244 5.35 -26.17 -5.39
CA TRP A 244 5.62 -25.27 -4.29
C TRP A 244 5.11 -25.86 -2.96
N GLY A 245 5.82 -25.59 -1.86
CA GLY A 245 5.31 -25.74 -0.50
C GLY A 245 4.71 -24.42 0.00
N TYR A 246 3.79 -24.52 0.93
CA TYR A 246 3.18 -23.37 1.60
C TYR A 246 4.13 -22.82 2.67
N GLY A 247 4.36 -21.50 2.65
CA GLY A 247 5.18 -20.77 3.63
C GLY A 247 4.35 -19.88 4.56
N GLY A 248 3.33 -19.20 4.02
CA GLY A 248 2.51 -18.29 4.82
C GLY A 248 1.47 -17.56 3.98
N LEU A 249 0.46 -17.05 4.68
CA LEU A 249 -0.60 -16.23 4.10
C LEU A 249 -0.96 -15.12 5.07
N THR A 250 -1.02 -13.87 4.57
CA THR A 250 -1.45 -12.69 5.31
C THR A 250 -2.20 -11.74 4.36
N TRP A 251 -2.65 -10.59 4.85
CA TRP A 251 -3.27 -9.56 3.99
C TRP A 251 -2.38 -8.34 3.84
N SER A 252 -2.56 -7.63 2.75
CA SER A 252 -1.88 -6.38 2.46
C SER A 252 -2.23 -5.30 3.50
N PRO A 253 -1.28 -4.46 3.94
CA PRO A 253 -1.56 -3.32 4.81
C PRO A 253 -2.38 -2.24 4.11
N LEU A 254 -2.49 -2.32 2.79
CA LEU A 254 -3.19 -1.36 1.95
C LEU A 254 -4.26 -2.06 1.12
N GLN A 255 -5.41 -1.43 1.03
CA GLN A 255 -6.44 -1.85 0.08
C GLN A 255 -6.05 -1.49 -1.36
N GLY A 256 -6.52 -2.28 -2.32
CA GLY A 256 -6.46 -1.95 -3.73
C GLY A 256 -7.24 -0.66 -4.06
N PRO A 257 -7.05 -0.09 -5.26
CA PRO A 257 -7.64 1.21 -5.64
C PRO A 257 -9.17 1.28 -5.52
N ALA A 258 -9.86 0.17 -5.74
CA ALA A 258 -11.32 0.08 -5.60
C ALA A 258 -11.79 -0.24 -4.17
N GLY A 259 -10.87 -0.49 -3.23
CA GLY A 259 -11.16 -0.87 -1.85
C GLY A 259 -11.21 -2.39 -1.61
N ASN A 260 -10.67 -3.20 -2.51
CA ASN A 260 -10.48 -4.64 -2.28
C ASN A 260 -9.40 -4.90 -1.23
N ILE A 261 -9.63 -5.85 -0.35
CA ILE A 261 -8.58 -6.47 0.46
C ILE A 261 -7.79 -7.38 -0.48
N GLU A 262 -6.47 -7.26 -0.43
CA GLU A 262 -5.55 -8.07 -1.22
C GLU A 262 -4.70 -8.92 -0.26
N TYR A 263 -4.29 -10.11 -0.69
CA TYR A 263 -3.64 -11.09 0.17
C TYR A 263 -2.23 -11.38 -0.33
N LEU A 264 -1.32 -11.61 0.62
CA LEU A 264 0.07 -11.92 0.37
C LEU A 264 0.28 -13.41 0.68
N LEU A 265 0.54 -14.19 -0.34
CA LEU A 265 0.77 -15.63 -0.25
C LEU A 265 2.24 -15.94 -0.53
N TRP A 266 2.94 -16.48 0.47
CA TRP A 266 4.33 -16.92 0.36
C TRP A 266 4.42 -18.41 0.12
N LEU A 267 5.20 -18.78 -0.86
CA LEU A 267 5.42 -20.15 -1.33
C LEU A 267 6.92 -20.37 -1.59
N GLY A 268 7.39 -21.61 -1.46
CA GLY A 268 8.77 -21.97 -1.79
C GLY A 268 8.96 -23.49 -1.78
N MET A 269 9.91 -24.01 -2.54
CA MET A 269 10.17 -25.48 -2.54
C MET A 269 10.62 -26.00 -1.17
N ASN A 270 11.24 -25.14 -0.36
CA ASN A 270 11.71 -25.47 0.99
C ASN A 270 10.70 -25.17 2.08
N CYS A 271 9.54 -24.58 1.75
CA CYS A 271 8.47 -24.34 2.70
C CYS A 271 7.77 -25.65 3.07
N GLN A 272 7.63 -25.91 4.38
CA GLN A 272 7.08 -27.16 4.91
C GLN A 272 5.91 -26.95 5.85
N GLN A 273 5.39 -25.72 5.90
CA GLN A 273 4.20 -25.44 6.71
C GLN A 273 3.00 -26.21 6.14
N PRO A 274 2.12 -26.77 6.99
CA PRO A 274 0.89 -27.38 6.51
C PRO A 274 0.05 -26.32 5.79
N ALA A 275 -0.37 -26.62 4.58
CA ALA A 275 -1.23 -25.73 3.82
C ALA A 275 -2.58 -25.57 4.55
N PRO A 276 -3.11 -24.34 4.67
CA PRO A 276 -4.39 -24.10 5.32
C PRO A 276 -5.52 -24.72 4.50
N ASP A 277 -6.50 -25.28 5.16
CA ASP A 277 -7.74 -25.66 4.54
C ASP A 277 -8.63 -24.44 4.25
N PHE A 278 -9.73 -24.65 3.54
CA PHE A 278 -10.65 -23.56 3.19
C PHE A 278 -11.19 -22.83 4.42
N GLN A 279 -11.41 -23.54 5.53
CA GLN A 279 -11.95 -22.91 6.75
C GLN A 279 -10.93 -21.99 7.41
N ALA A 280 -9.65 -22.38 7.43
CA ALA A 280 -8.58 -21.53 7.93
C ALA A 280 -8.37 -20.27 7.06
N ILE A 281 -8.45 -20.42 5.72
CA ILE A 281 -8.40 -19.27 4.79
C ILE A 281 -9.61 -18.34 5.03
N LEU A 282 -10.80 -18.88 5.24
CA LEU A 282 -12.00 -18.10 5.53
C LEU A 282 -11.85 -17.28 6.82
N GLN A 283 -11.39 -17.90 7.90
CA GLN A 283 -11.15 -17.23 9.18
C GLN A 283 -10.16 -16.07 9.02
N MET A 284 -9.09 -16.27 8.27
CA MET A 284 -8.14 -15.19 7.96
C MET A 284 -8.80 -14.05 7.17
N ALA A 285 -9.63 -14.36 6.17
CA ALA A 285 -10.34 -13.33 5.41
C ALA A 285 -11.34 -12.54 6.27
N GLU A 286 -11.97 -13.17 7.25
CA GLU A 286 -12.83 -12.51 8.24
C GLU A 286 -12.02 -11.58 9.15
N GLN A 287 -10.86 -12.04 9.64
CA GLN A 287 -9.95 -11.24 10.46
C GLN A 287 -9.43 -10.01 9.70
N ALA A 288 -8.97 -10.19 8.45
CA ALA A 288 -8.51 -9.09 7.59
C ALA A 288 -9.58 -8.01 7.42
N ARG A 289 -10.85 -8.41 7.27
CA ARG A 289 -11.98 -7.47 7.15
C ARG A 289 -12.23 -6.70 8.44
N GLN A 290 -12.12 -7.33 9.60
CA GLN A 290 -12.29 -6.67 10.89
C GLN A 290 -11.21 -5.62 11.12
N GLU A 291 -9.95 -5.95 10.90
CA GLU A 291 -8.83 -5.03 11.11
C GLU A 291 -8.82 -3.84 10.14
N ILE A 292 -9.16 -4.06 8.88
CA ILE A 292 -9.18 -2.99 7.87
C ILE A 292 -10.40 -2.06 8.03
N SER A 293 -11.47 -2.53 8.71
CA SER A 293 -12.68 -1.74 8.95
C SER A 293 -12.63 -0.94 10.25
N SER A 294 -11.62 -1.20 11.10
CA SER A 294 -11.35 -0.50 12.37
C SER A 294 -10.52 0.75 12.14
#